data_bb7833fcfd1db81a43f44a2a392923ac
#
_entry.id   bb7833fcfd1db81a43f44a2a392923ac
#
_cell.length_a   1.000
_cell.length_b   1.000
_cell.length_c   1.000
_cell.angle_alpha   90.00
_cell.angle_beta   90.00
_cell.angle_gamma   90.00
#
_symmetry.space_group_name_H-M   'P 1'
#
loop_
_entity.id
_entity.type
_entity.pdbx_description
1 polymer ?
#
loop_
_entity_poly.entity_id
_entity_poly.type
_entity_poly.pdbx_seq_one_letter_code
_entity_poly.pdbx_strand_id
1 'polypeptide(L)'
;MKKISLVMGAFVLSSMLLGACSGGANTANNQSKEIVAESTAEETKKEETVSNQILFNGSSTLAPVISKIATDFNETYVTWNKYKEGLPEKDIAIYVSTGGSGQGVKAVIDGTANFGMLARGVKDEEKEKIADYKEYQVGIDALTVAVNPENPVLSVLDNLSKEQIINLFSGEYKTWKDLDASLPEEEVTVVTRDINGGAHEVFQKKIMGDKEVKLDTIQAASMGELVQTIIDNKFAIGYASFGVANRNAGKIVPLKVDGVEANAENILNGSYIIQRPLLLIKSGELSATEQAFIDLVLGSEGQKVVSNMGFIPMNK
;
A
#
# COMPACT_ATOMS: atom_id res chain seq x y z
N MET A 1 -1.48 15.30 -51.89
CA MET A 1 -0.17 15.37 -52.57
C MET A 1 0.83 16.01 -51.62
N LYS A 2 1.72 15.24 -51.09
CA LYS A 2 3.16 15.46 -50.86
C LYS A 2 3.68 14.26 -50.05
N LYS A 3 4.45 13.50 -50.75
CA LYS A 3 5.31 12.38 -50.30
C LYS A 3 6.52 12.96 -49.57
N ILE A 4 7.20 12.13 -48.83
CA ILE A 4 8.67 12.15 -48.54
C ILE A 4 8.84 11.62 -47.11
N SER A 5 9.73 10.77 -46.78
CA SER A 5 10.69 9.83 -47.37
C SER A 5 11.25 9.01 -46.19
N LEU A 6 11.42 7.77 -46.48
CA LEU A 6 12.09 6.75 -45.69
C LEU A 6 13.60 7.04 -45.68
N VAL A 7 14.25 7.01 -44.52
CA VAL A 7 15.71 6.87 -44.43
C VAL A 7 16.04 5.65 -43.59
N MET A 8 16.55 4.67 -44.31
CA MET A 8 17.13 3.41 -43.86
C MET A 8 18.61 3.66 -43.63
N GLY A 9 19.13 3.37 -42.46
CA GLY A 9 20.55 3.42 -42.15
C GLY A 9 21.00 2.08 -41.54
N ALA A 10 21.61 1.27 -42.39
CA ALA A 10 22.32 0.05 -42.01
C ALA A 10 23.77 0.40 -41.64
N PHE A 11 24.30 -0.19 -40.60
CA PHE A 11 25.74 -0.29 -40.34
C PHE A 11 26.02 -1.58 -39.57
N VAL A 12 26.52 -2.55 -40.27
CA VAL A 12 27.85 -3.08 -40.45
C VAL A 12 28.47 -3.71 -39.20
N LEU A 13 28.48 -5.05 -39.28
CA LEU A 13 29.33 -5.96 -38.51
C LEU A 13 30.81 -5.65 -38.75
N SER A 14 31.64 -5.77 -37.74
CA SER A 14 33.05 -6.02 -37.85
C SER A 14 33.49 -7.12 -36.88
N SER A 15 33.80 -8.22 -37.41
CA SER A 15 34.47 -9.39 -36.83
C SER A 15 35.97 -9.34 -37.13
N MET A 16 36.84 -9.65 -36.14
CA MET A 16 38.20 -10.18 -36.35
C MET A 16 38.67 -10.80 -35.05
N LEU A 17 38.84 -12.08 -34.99
CA LEU A 17 39.86 -13.05 -35.38
C LEU A 17 41.02 -13.16 -34.38
N LEU A 18 41.00 -14.23 -33.65
CA LEU A 18 41.98 -15.30 -33.41
C LEU A 18 43.48 -14.96 -33.44
N GLY A 19 44.18 -15.34 -32.39
CA GLY A 19 45.60 -15.60 -32.35
C GLY A 19 45.96 -16.62 -31.27
N ALA A 20 46.14 -17.86 -31.66
CA ALA A 20 46.70 -18.93 -30.86
C ALA A 20 48.19 -19.10 -31.27
N CYS A 21 49.05 -19.41 -30.29
CA CYS A 21 50.30 -20.20 -30.41
C CYS A 21 50.84 -20.40 -28.97
N SER A 22 50.85 -21.59 -28.45
CA SER A 22 51.75 -22.74 -28.68
C SER A 22 53.13 -22.63 -27.99
N GLY A 23 53.32 -23.48 -26.99
CA GLY A 23 54.48 -24.34 -26.88
C GLY A 23 55.58 -23.97 -25.86
N GLY A 24 55.89 -24.94 -25.01
CA GLY A 24 57.20 -25.05 -24.42
C GLY A 24 57.21 -25.56 -22.99
N ALA A 25 57.32 -26.88 -22.85
CA ALA A 25 57.71 -27.55 -21.62
C ALA A 25 59.20 -27.33 -21.31
N ASN A 26 59.55 -27.16 -20.04
CA ASN A 26 60.68 -27.85 -19.48
C ASN A 26 60.67 -27.93 -17.97
N THR A 27 61.00 -29.07 -17.52
CA THR A 27 61.29 -29.67 -16.22
C THR A 27 62.39 -28.97 -15.43
N ALA A 28 62.27 -28.89 -14.13
CA ALA A 28 63.06 -29.54 -13.11
C ALA A 28 63.28 -28.70 -11.78
N ASN A 29 62.82 -29.33 -10.77
CA ASN A 29 63.56 -29.60 -9.50
C ASN A 29 63.74 -28.57 -8.42
N ASN A 30 63.11 -28.90 -7.30
CA ASN A 30 63.65 -28.99 -5.91
C ASN A 30 63.94 -27.72 -5.13
N GLN A 31 63.22 -27.47 -4.10
CA GLN A 31 63.62 -27.70 -2.70
C GLN A 31 62.60 -27.04 -1.72
N SER A 32 62.24 -27.88 -0.77
CA SER A 32 61.43 -27.56 0.41
C SER A 32 62.01 -26.40 1.23
N LYS A 33 61.17 -25.46 1.64
CA LYS A 33 61.29 -24.78 2.90
C LYS A 33 59.89 -24.59 3.46
N GLU A 34 59.60 -25.35 4.50
CA GLU A 34 58.53 -25.08 5.47
C GLU A 34 58.72 -23.69 6.03
N ILE A 35 57.72 -22.85 5.82
CA ILE A 35 57.50 -21.65 6.61
C ILE A 35 56.17 -21.88 7.28
N VAL A 36 56.21 -22.20 8.56
CA VAL A 36 55.07 -22.15 9.48
C VAL A 36 54.59 -20.69 9.50
N ALA A 37 53.51 -20.42 8.86
CA ALA A 37 52.79 -19.16 9.01
C ALA A 37 51.68 -19.41 10.03
N GLU A 38 51.88 -18.85 11.17
CA GLU A 38 50.95 -18.68 12.27
C GLU A 38 49.71 -17.94 11.74
N SER A 39 48.61 -18.66 11.57
CA SER A 39 47.32 -18.11 11.18
C SER A 39 46.72 -17.39 12.37
N THR A 40 47.00 -16.09 12.49
CA THR A 40 46.12 -15.18 13.23
C THR A 40 44.80 -15.10 12.52
N ALA A 41 43.78 -15.80 13.06
CA ALA A 41 42.43 -15.60 12.69
C ALA A 41 42.00 -14.16 13.09
N GLU A 42 42.10 -13.22 12.17
CA GLU A 42 41.33 -11.99 12.24
C GLU A 42 39.86 -12.36 12.08
N GLU A 43 39.14 -12.33 13.18
CA GLU A 43 37.67 -12.24 13.15
C GLU A 43 37.30 -10.96 12.38
N THR A 44 37.05 -11.10 11.10
CA THR A 44 36.36 -10.08 10.33
C THR A 44 34.97 -9.97 10.94
N LYS A 45 34.81 -9.04 11.89
CA LYS A 45 33.49 -8.48 12.20
C LYS A 45 32.90 -8.04 10.87
N LYS A 46 31.88 -8.79 10.40
CA LYS A 46 30.99 -8.35 9.36
C LYS A 46 30.40 -7.02 9.86
N GLU A 47 30.92 -5.88 9.40
CA GLU A 47 30.21 -4.63 9.50
C GLU A 47 28.87 -4.86 8.77
N GLU A 48 27.82 -5.07 9.54
CA GLU A 48 26.47 -4.90 9.03
C GLU A 48 26.41 -3.48 8.49
N THR A 49 26.39 -3.35 7.17
CA THR A 49 26.09 -2.08 6.52
C THR A 49 24.68 -1.73 6.91
N VAL A 50 24.53 -1.01 8.03
CA VAL A 50 23.24 -0.51 8.49
C VAL A 50 22.73 0.40 7.38
N SER A 51 21.80 -0.13 6.60
CA SER A 51 21.07 0.68 5.62
C SER A 51 20.35 1.78 6.41
N ASN A 52 20.67 3.04 6.09
CA ASN A 52 19.99 4.20 6.67
C ASN A 52 18.69 4.52 5.93
N GLN A 53 18.31 3.69 4.94
CA GLN A 53 17.07 3.83 4.18
C GLN A 53 16.02 2.88 4.73
N ILE A 54 14.81 3.39 4.88
CA ILE A 54 13.63 2.59 5.22
C ILE A 54 12.63 2.69 4.07
N LEU A 55 12.33 1.54 3.48
CA LEU A 55 11.45 1.44 2.31
C LEU A 55 10.10 0.87 2.72
N PHE A 56 9.04 1.61 2.44
CA PHE A 56 7.65 1.18 2.61
C PHE A 56 6.99 0.96 1.25
N ASN A 57 6.23 -0.11 1.12
CA ASN A 57 5.42 -0.37 -0.08
C ASN A 57 4.05 -0.92 0.31
N GLY A 58 3.01 -0.61 -0.44
CA GLY A 58 1.71 -1.28 -0.29
C GLY A 58 0.49 -0.37 -0.34
N SER A 59 -0.29 -0.38 0.72
CA SER A 59 -1.61 0.26 0.80
C SER A 59 -1.60 1.75 0.47
N SER A 60 -2.32 2.15 -0.59
CA SER A 60 -2.55 3.56 -0.93
C SER A 60 -3.43 4.31 0.08
N THR A 61 -4.08 3.59 0.99
CA THR A 61 -4.82 4.17 2.13
C THR A 61 -3.86 4.59 3.24
N LEU A 62 -2.89 3.72 3.59
CA LEU A 62 -1.94 3.96 4.69
C LEU A 62 -0.74 4.82 4.26
N ALA A 63 -0.32 4.73 3.01
CA ALA A 63 0.85 5.45 2.49
C ALA A 63 0.85 6.96 2.79
N PRO A 64 -0.24 7.72 2.63
CA PRO A 64 -0.25 9.14 2.97
C PRO A 64 0.03 9.42 4.45
N VAL A 65 -0.39 8.53 5.36
CA VAL A 65 -0.12 8.64 6.81
C VAL A 65 1.37 8.48 7.08
N ILE A 66 1.97 7.39 6.56
CA ILE A 66 3.39 7.11 6.74
C ILE A 66 4.24 8.20 6.08
N SER A 67 3.86 8.66 4.87
CA SER A 67 4.56 9.76 4.19
C SER A 67 4.53 11.05 5.01
N LYS A 68 3.38 11.40 5.61
CA LYS A 68 3.28 12.60 6.44
C LYS A 68 4.16 12.51 7.68
N ILE A 69 4.11 11.37 8.39
CA ILE A 69 4.97 11.14 9.56
C ILE A 69 6.46 11.21 9.16
N ALA A 70 6.84 10.56 8.05
CA ALA A 70 8.22 10.55 7.56
C ALA A 70 8.71 11.95 7.16
N THR A 71 7.86 12.75 6.51
CA THR A 71 8.19 14.13 6.12
C THR A 71 8.40 14.99 7.35
N ASP A 72 7.45 15.01 8.30
CA ASP A 72 7.54 15.81 9.53
C ASP A 72 8.78 15.42 10.34
N PHE A 73 9.07 14.13 10.43
CA PHE A 73 10.23 13.59 11.12
C PHE A 73 11.54 14.04 10.48
N ASN A 74 11.64 13.93 9.15
CA ASN A 74 12.83 14.36 8.42
C ASN A 74 13.05 15.88 8.49
N GLU A 75 11.99 16.68 8.36
CA GLU A 75 12.06 18.14 8.49
C GLU A 75 12.50 18.57 9.90
N THR A 76 12.08 17.82 10.93
CA THR A 76 12.40 18.14 12.33
C THR A 76 13.83 17.76 12.70
N TYR A 77 14.30 16.57 12.32
CA TYR A 77 15.54 16.00 12.83
C TYR A 77 16.67 15.91 11.82
N VAL A 78 16.40 15.84 10.53
CA VAL A 78 17.34 15.73 9.40
C VAL A 78 18.20 14.46 9.46
N THR A 79 18.86 14.19 10.59
CA THR A 79 19.74 13.02 10.82
C THR A 79 19.26 12.19 12.00
N TRP A 80 19.53 10.88 11.98
CA TRP A 80 19.07 9.94 13.00
C TRP A 80 19.60 10.25 14.40
N ASN A 81 20.89 10.61 14.51
CA ASN A 81 21.50 10.95 15.81
C ASN A 81 20.92 12.21 16.47
N LYS A 82 20.34 13.12 15.70
CA LYS A 82 19.61 14.29 16.24
C LYS A 82 18.27 13.90 16.84
N TYR A 83 17.65 12.82 16.34
CA TYR A 83 16.44 12.31 16.97
C TYR A 83 16.72 11.58 18.26
N LYS A 84 17.73 10.70 18.28
CA LYS A 84 18.06 9.89 19.45
C LYS A 84 19.55 9.59 19.49
N GLU A 85 20.18 9.86 20.65
CA GLU A 85 21.57 9.50 20.91
C GLU A 85 21.79 7.99 20.72
N GLY A 86 22.91 7.62 20.13
CA GLY A 86 23.25 6.23 19.79
C GLY A 86 22.78 5.76 18.43
N LEU A 87 21.94 6.53 17.73
CA LEU A 87 21.63 6.27 16.32
C LEU A 87 22.72 6.85 15.41
N PRO A 88 22.85 6.35 14.16
CA PRO A 88 23.92 6.78 13.26
C PRO A 88 23.84 8.27 12.90
N GLU A 89 24.99 8.91 12.71
CA GLU A 89 25.07 10.26 12.15
C GLU A 89 24.92 10.21 10.62
N LYS A 90 23.71 9.89 10.18
CA LYS A 90 23.33 9.77 8.77
C LYS A 90 21.97 10.42 8.55
N ASP A 91 21.75 10.92 7.34
CA ASP A 91 20.48 11.52 6.95
C ASP A 91 19.33 10.51 7.07
N ILE A 92 18.18 11.01 7.51
CA ILE A 92 16.94 10.24 7.55
C ILE A 92 16.47 10.04 6.10
N ALA A 93 16.38 8.78 5.66
CA ALA A 93 15.97 8.42 4.32
C ALA A 93 14.81 7.41 4.39
N ILE A 94 13.58 7.90 4.31
CA ILE A 94 12.36 7.08 4.39
C ILE A 94 11.58 7.27 3.10
N TYR A 95 11.33 6.18 2.38
CA TYR A 95 10.64 6.18 1.09
C TYR A 95 9.35 5.39 1.17
N VAL A 96 8.30 5.96 0.62
CA VAL A 96 6.95 5.38 0.62
C VAL A 96 6.45 5.24 -0.79
N SER A 97 6.11 4.01 -1.18
CA SER A 97 5.54 3.69 -2.50
C SER A 97 4.22 2.94 -2.34
N THR A 98 3.40 2.97 -3.38
CA THR A 98 2.06 2.35 -3.36
C THR A 98 1.91 1.31 -4.46
N GLY A 99 1.10 0.28 -4.20
CA GLY A 99 0.77 -0.78 -5.16
C GLY A 99 -0.40 -1.65 -4.67
N GLY A 100 -1.02 -1.23 -3.55
CA GLY A 100 -2.06 -2.02 -2.87
C GLY A 100 -1.50 -2.95 -1.80
N SER A 101 -2.37 -3.47 -0.90
CA SER A 101 -1.96 -4.29 0.24
C SER A 101 -1.26 -5.59 -0.19
N GLY A 102 -1.70 -6.22 -1.27
CA GLY A 102 -1.05 -7.43 -1.81
C GLY A 102 0.39 -7.17 -2.27
N GLN A 103 0.66 -6.01 -2.89
CA GLN A 103 2.02 -5.62 -3.28
C GLN A 103 2.90 -5.33 -2.05
N GLY A 104 2.31 -4.79 -0.97
CA GLY A 104 3.02 -4.62 0.30
C GLY A 104 3.49 -5.95 0.88
N VAL A 105 2.64 -6.97 0.89
CA VAL A 105 3.02 -8.34 1.29
C VAL A 105 4.11 -8.89 0.40
N LYS A 106 3.93 -8.79 -0.93
CA LYS A 106 4.91 -9.28 -1.89
C LYS A 106 6.27 -8.60 -1.72
N ALA A 107 6.29 -7.29 -1.51
CA ALA A 107 7.53 -6.54 -1.34
C ALA A 107 8.33 -6.98 -0.10
N VAL A 108 7.64 -7.35 0.99
CA VAL A 108 8.30 -7.91 2.19
C VAL A 108 8.83 -9.31 1.92
N ILE A 109 8.05 -10.18 1.26
CA ILE A 109 8.48 -11.54 0.90
C ILE A 109 9.71 -11.49 -0.02
N ASP A 110 9.71 -10.61 -1.03
CA ASP A 110 10.80 -10.47 -1.99
C ASP A 110 12.01 -9.67 -1.42
N GLY A 111 11.91 -9.09 -0.22
CA GLY A 111 12.95 -8.25 0.37
C GLY A 111 13.17 -6.91 -0.36
N THR A 112 12.21 -6.45 -1.17
CA THR A 112 12.29 -5.18 -1.92
C THR A 112 11.79 -3.96 -1.14
N ALA A 113 11.16 -4.18 0.02
CA ALA A 113 10.82 -3.16 1.00
C ALA A 113 11.08 -3.68 2.42
N ASN A 114 11.44 -2.76 3.33
CA ASN A 114 11.60 -3.07 4.75
C ASN A 114 10.23 -3.36 5.39
N PHE A 115 9.21 -2.60 4.98
CA PHE A 115 7.85 -2.71 5.52
C PHE A 115 6.81 -2.80 4.42
N GLY A 116 5.86 -3.72 4.60
CA GLY A 116 4.62 -3.77 3.86
C GLY A 116 3.53 -2.95 4.54
N MET A 117 2.84 -2.10 3.79
CA MET A 117 1.70 -1.34 4.28
C MET A 117 0.40 -2.03 3.86
N LEU A 118 -0.47 -2.33 4.81
CA LEU A 118 -1.74 -2.99 4.54
C LEU A 118 -2.92 -2.21 5.13
N ALA A 119 -4.05 -2.26 4.44
CA ALA A 119 -5.35 -1.80 4.93
C ALA A 119 -6.34 -2.99 4.90
N ARG A 120 -5.91 -4.10 5.44
CA ARG A 120 -6.62 -5.35 5.69
C ARG A 120 -5.81 -6.24 6.61
N GLY A 121 -6.41 -7.27 7.17
CA GLY A 121 -5.67 -8.32 7.86
C GLY A 121 -4.73 -9.08 6.91
N VAL A 122 -3.66 -9.63 7.45
CA VAL A 122 -2.76 -10.53 6.73
C VAL A 122 -3.37 -11.92 6.68
N LYS A 123 -3.35 -12.56 5.53
CA LYS A 123 -3.84 -13.93 5.36
C LYS A 123 -2.84 -14.91 5.96
N ASP A 124 -3.30 -16.05 6.49
CA ASP A 124 -2.40 -17.03 7.11
C ASP A 124 -1.36 -17.56 6.12
N GLU A 125 -1.77 -17.81 4.88
CA GLU A 125 -0.89 -18.21 3.78
C GLU A 125 0.17 -17.14 3.38
N GLU A 126 -0.08 -15.86 3.70
CA GLU A 126 0.88 -14.78 3.51
C GLU A 126 1.88 -14.73 4.68
N LYS A 127 1.40 -14.91 5.92
CA LYS A 127 2.24 -14.95 7.12
C LYS A 127 3.27 -16.08 7.05
N GLU A 128 2.84 -17.27 6.60
CA GLU A 128 3.71 -18.44 6.45
C GLU A 128 4.88 -18.22 5.48
N LYS A 129 4.73 -17.29 4.51
CA LYS A 129 5.77 -16.95 3.54
C LYS A 129 6.74 -15.88 4.02
N ILE A 130 6.47 -15.22 5.14
CA ILE A 130 7.31 -14.16 5.70
C ILE A 130 8.11 -14.73 6.87
N ALA A 131 9.42 -14.85 6.70
CA ALA A 131 10.31 -15.32 7.76
C ALA A 131 10.27 -14.35 8.94
N ASP A 132 10.20 -14.89 10.17
CA ASP A 132 10.14 -14.09 11.41
C ASP A 132 9.14 -12.94 11.33
N TYR A 133 7.92 -13.25 10.88
CA TYR A 133 6.83 -12.31 10.68
C TYR A 133 6.58 -11.41 11.89
N LYS A 134 6.57 -10.11 11.64
CA LYS A 134 6.19 -9.08 12.61
C LYS A 134 5.07 -8.20 12.04
N GLU A 135 4.18 -7.76 12.92
CA GLU A 135 3.02 -6.93 12.60
C GLU A 135 2.89 -5.78 13.59
N TYR A 136 2.65 -4.59 13.08
CA TYR A 136 2.44 -3.38 13.85
C TYR A 136 1.14 -2.71 13.41
N GLN A 137 0.16 -2.63 14.30
CA GLN A 137 -1.10 -1.98 13.98
C GLN A 137 -0.97 -0.47 14.20
N VAL A 138 -1.12 0.28 13.11
CA VAL A 138 -0.99 1.74 13.09
C VAL A 138 -2.30 2.44 13.45
N GLY A 139 -3.42 1.82 13.11
CA GLY A 139 -4.76 2.38 13.33
C GLY A 139 -5.86 1.46 12.83
N ILE A 140 -7.07 1.99 12.88
CA ILE A 140 -8.26 1.32 12.33
C ILE A 140 -8.89 2.23 11.28
N ASP A 141 -9.36 1.61 10.20
CA ASP A 141 -10.10 2.23 9.11
C ASP A 141 -11.38 1.44 8.84
N ALA A 142 -12.26 2.00 8.04
CA ALA A 142 -13.43 1.32 7.50
C ALA A 142 -13.62 1.70 6.04
N LEU A 143 -14.40 0.91 5.31
CA LEU A 143 -14.87 1.31 3.99
C LEU A 143 -16.29 1.86 4.12
N THR A 144 -16.47 3.10 3.71
CA THR A 144 -17.79 3.76 3.66
C THR A 144 -18.33 3.66 2.24
N VAL A 145 -19.55 3.19 2.08
CA VAL A 145 -20.24 3.33 0.79
C VAL A 145 -20.55 4.79 0.60
N ALA A 146 -20.12 5.38 -0.52
CA ALA A 146 -20.21 6.81 -0.72
C ALA A 146 -20.66 7.15 -2.16
N VAL A 147 -21.32 8.29 -2.27
CA VAL A 147 -21.82 8.85 -3.53
C VAL A 147 -21.38 10.32 -3.68
N ASN A 148 -21.53 10.85 -4.88
CA ASN A 148 -21.38 12.29 -5.14
C ASN A 148 -22.47 13.09 -4.39
N PRO A 149 -22.20 14.31 -3.90
CA PRO A 149 -23.21 15.16 -3.23
C PRO A 149 -24.44 15.50 -4.08
N GLU A 150 -24.31 15.46 -5.42
CA GLU A 150 -25.39 15.69 -6.36
C GLU A 150 -26.10 14.40 -6.80
N ASN A 151 -25.73 13.25 -6.19
CA ASN A 151 -26.35 11.99 -6.55
C ASN A 151 -27.84 11.98 -6.22
N PRO A 152 -28.71 11.58 -7.16
CA PRO A 152 -30.15 11.60 -6.94
C PRO A 152 -30.61 10.73 -5.77
N VAL A 153 -29.86 9.69 -5.39
CA VAL A 153 -30.21 8.81 -4.25
C VAL A 153 -30.39 9.61 -2.95
N LEU A 154 -29.65 10.69 -2.77
CA LEU A 154 -29.69 11.51 -1.54
C LEU A 154 -31.01 12.26 -1.35
N SER A 155 -31.83 12.40 -2.38
CA SER A 155 -33.19 12.97 -2.25
C SER A 155 -34.20 12.01 -1.62
N VAL A 156 -33.87 10.70 -1.55
CA VAL A 156 -34.79 9.64 -1.12
C VAL A 156 -34.19 8.81 0.03
N LEU A 157 -32.89 8.49 -0.04
CA LEU A 157 -32.21 7.56 0.88
C LEU A 157 -30.89 8.12 1.39
N ASP A 158 -30.63 7.96 2.68
CA ASP A 158 -29.32 8.16 3.33
C ASP A 158 -28.70 6.83 3.82
N ASN A 159 -29.38 5.72 3.54
CA ASN A 159 -29.05 4.37 3.97
C ASN A 159 -29.28 3.38 2.84
N LEU A 160 -28.38 2.43 2.70
CA LEU A 160 -28.54 1.25 1.85
C LEU A 160 -28.44 -0.02 2.70
N SER A 161 -29.34 -0.97 2.45
CA SER A 161 -29.16 -2.32 2.99
C SER A 161 -27.99 -3.01 2.30
N LYS A 162 -27.40 -3.99 2.98
CA LYS A 162 -26.35 -4.83 2.39
C LYS A 162 -26.81 -5.46 1.07
N GLU A 163 -28.07 -5.90 0.98
CA GLU A 163 -28.63 -6.47 -0.25
C GLU A 163 -28.71 -5.44 -1.39
N GLN A 164 -29.14 -4.21 -1.10
CA GLN A 164 -29.15 -3.13 -2.10
C GLN A 164 -27.73 -2.80 -2.60
N ILE A 165 -26.75 -2.79 -1.71
CA ILE A 165 -25.34 -2.59 -2.08
C ILE A 165 -24.87 -3.74 -2.98
N ILE A 166 -25.17 -4.99 -2.64
CA ILE A 166 -24.85 -6.15 -3.48
C ILE A 166 -25.45 -5.98 -4.87
N ASN A 167 -26.74 -5.64 -4.97
CA ASN A 167 -27.44 -5.52 -6.26
C ASN A 167 -26.87 -4.36 -7.12
N LEU A 168 -26.47 -3.24 -6.51
CA LEU A 168 -25.79 -2.15 -7.21
C LEU A 168 -24.40 -2.57 -7.74
N PHE A 169 -23.60 -3.20 -6.88
CA PHE A 169 -22.23 -3.55 -7.24
C PHE A 169 -22.13 -4.80 -8.13
N SER A 170 -23.07 -5.72 -8.06
CA SER A 170 -23.14 -6.86 -8.99
C SER A 170 -23.74 -6.49 -10.37
N GLY A 171 -24.37 -5.30 -10.48
CA GLY A 171 -25.05 -4.85 -11.70
C GLY A 171 -26.44 -5.44 -11.90
N GLU A 172 -27.03 -6.04 -10.86
CA GLU A 172 -28.45 -6.41 -10.87
C GLU A 172 -29.34 -5.16 -10.94
N TYR A 173 -28.96 -4.09 -10.21
CA TYR A 173 -29.48 -2.75 -10.41
C TYR A 173 -28.60 -2.00 -11.41
N LYS A 174 -29.14 -1.71 -12.59
CA LYS A 174 -28.43 -1.01 -13.66
C LYS A 174 -28.60 0.49 -13.59
N THR A 175 -29.78 0.93 -13.16
CA THR A 175 -30.16 2.34 -13.03
C THR A 175 -30.51 2.66 -11.59
N TRP A 176 -30.47 3.94 -11.25
CA TRP A 176 -30.91 4.40 -9.93
C TRP A 176 -32.40 4.10 -9.68
N LYS A 177 -33.21 4.07 -10.75
CA LYS A 177 -34.64 3.70 -10.69
C LYS A 177 -34.85 2.24 -10.26
N ASP A 178 -33.91 1.33 -10.52
CA ASP A 178 -34.00 -0.07 -10.07
C ASP A 178 -33.87 -0.18 -8.54
N LEU A 179 -33.18 0.80 -7.91
CA LEU A 179 -33.09 0.89 -6.46
C LEU A 179 -34.35 1.45 -5.83
N ASP A 180 -34.95 2.51 -6.43
CA ASP A 180 -36.20 3.14 -6.00
C ASP A 180 -36.92 3.77 -7.21
N ALA A 181 -38.20 3.48 -7.39
CA ALA A 181 -38.97 3.91 -8.54
C ALA A 181 -39.11 5.44 -8.69
N SER A 182 -38.88 6.21 -7.65
CA SER A 182 -38.90 7.67 -7.66
C SER A 182 -37.61 8.29 -8.18
N LEU A 183 -36.51 7.50 -8.28
CA LEU A 183 -35.24 7.92 -8.81
C LEU A 183 -35.20 7.93 -10.34
N PRO A 184 -34.30 8.69 -10.96
CA PRO A 184 -34.20 8.76 -12.42
C PRO A 184 -33.69 7.45 -13.02
N GLU A 185 -34.06 7.19 -14.29
CA GLU A 185 -33.58 6.07 -15.08
C GLU A 185 -32.19 6.36 -15.68
N GLU A 186 -31.26 6.74 -14.78
CA GLU A 186 -29.86 7.02 -15.10
C GLU A 186 -29.00 5.87 -14.66
N GLU A 187 -27.99 5.51 -15.46
CA GLU A 187 -27.11 4.38 -15.20
C GLU A 187 -26.28 4.59 -13.92
N VAL A 188 -26.18 3.54 -13.11
CA VAL A 188 -25.31 3.54 -11.91
C VAL A 188 -23.85 3.34 -12.33
N THR A 189 -23.03 4.35 -12.12
CA THR A 189 -21.58 4.23 -12.31
C THR A 189 -20.93 3.64 -11.05
N VAL A 190 -20.60 2.36 -11.11
CA VAL A 190 -19.93 1.67 -9.98
C VAL A 190 -18.42 1.89 -10.05
N VAL A 191 -17.84 2.37 -8.96
CA VAL A 191 -16.40 2.62 -8.82
C VAL A 191 -15.82 1.73 -7.72
N THR A 192 -14.82 0.94 -8.08
CA THR A 192 -14.16 0.00 -7.16
C THR A 192 -12.66 0.24 -7.12
N ARG A 193 -11.97 -0.37 -6.17
CA ARG A 193 -10.54 -0.56 -6.23
C ARG A 193 -10.21 -1.70 -7.19
N ASP A 194 -8.99 -1.69 -7.71
CA ASP A 194 -8.46 -2.82 -8.44
C ASP A 194 -8.56 -4.12 -7.62
N ILE A 195 -8.66 -5.25 -8.29
CA ILE A 195 -8.89 -6.57 -7.68
C ILE A 195 -7.79 -6.97 -6.68
N ASN A 196 -6.55 -6.47 -6.85
CA ASN A 196 -5.44 -6.71 -5.95
C ASN A 196 -5.39 -5.72 -4.77
N GLY A 197 -6.30 -4.77 -4.76
CA GLY A 197 -6.41 -3.76 -3.71
C GLY A 197 -6.99 -4.34 -2.43
N GLY A 198 -6.30 -4.17 -1.28
CA GLY A 198 -6.82 -4.65 0.02
C GLY A 198 -8.21 -4.11 0.37
N ALA A 199 -8.62 -2.96 -0.18
CA ALA A 199 -9.98 -2.45 -0.02
C ALA A 199 -10.99 -3.30 -0.80
N HIS A 200 -10.65 -3.73 -2.03
CA HIS A 200 -11.51 -4.64 -2.80
C HIS A 200 -11.70 -5.97 -2.06
N GLU A 201 -10.62 -6.57 -1.57
CA GLU A 201 -10.68 -7.83 -0.79
C GLU A 201 -11.59 -7.70 0.44
N VAL A 202 -11.50 -6.59 1.18
CA VAL A 202 -12.37 -6.35 2.35
C VAL A 202 -13.82 -6.17 1.94
N PHE A 203 -14.10 -5.36 0.90
CA PHE A 203 -15.45 -5.14 0.40
C PHE A 203 -16.08 -6.43 -0.12
N GLN A 204 -15.33 -7.20 -0.91
CA GLN A 204 -15.76 -8.52 -1.41
C GLN A 204 -16.14 -9.45 -0.24
N LYS A 205 -15.27 -9.59 0.74
CA LYS A 205 -15.49 -10.48 1.89
C LYS A 205 -16.64 -10.04 2.80
N LYS A 206 -16.74 -8.73 3.08
CA LYS A 206 -17.69 -8.22 4.09
C LYS A 206 -19.08 -7.92 3.52
N ILE A 207 -19.15 -7.49 2.26
CA ILE A 207 -20.39 -7.09 1.59
C ILE A 207 -20.81 -8.12 0.57
N MET A 208 -20.02 -8.36 -0.47
CA MET A 208 -20.43 -9.14 -1.64
C MET A 208 -20.59 -10.63 -1.33
N GLY A 209 -19.76 -11.19 -0.43
CA GLY A 209 -19.78 -12.63 -0.13
C GLY A 209 -19.47 -13.46 -1.38
N ASP A 210 -20.40 -14.32 -1.78
CA ASP A 210 -20.27 -15.18 -2.96
C ASP A 210 -20.68 -14.50 -4.28
N LYS A 211 -21.22 -13.28 -4.20
CA LYS A 211 -21.53 -12.48 -5.40
C LYS A 211 -20.30 -11.73 -5.86
N GLU A 212 -20.08 -11.64 -7.16
CA GLU A 212 -18.98 -10.88 -7.73
C GLU A 212 -19.41 -9.45 -8.06
N VAL A 213 -18.46 -8.52 -7.94
CA VAL A 213 -18.62 -7.17 -8.49
C VAL A 213 -18.70 -7.28 -10.01
N LYS A 214 -19.57 -6.51 -10.67
CA LYS A 214 -19.71 -6.53 -12.13
C LYS A 214 -18.38 -6.18 -12.82
N LEU A 215 -18.14 -6.78 -14.00
CA LEU A 215 -16.85 -6.68 -14.69
C LEU A 215 -16.57 -5.30 -15.31
N ASP A 216 -17.63 -4.55 -15.64
CA ASP A 216 -17.57 -3.24 -16.29
C ASP A 216 -17.50 -2.05 -15.32
N THR A 217 -17.04 -2.29 -14.09
CA THR A 217 -16.81 -1.21 -13.10
C THR A 217 -15.59 -0.37 -13.44
N ILE A 218 -15.60 0.88 -13.02
CA ILE A 218 -14.38 1.69 -13.02
C ILE A 218 -13.48 1.20 -11.89
N GLN A 219 -12.33 0.61 -12.26
CA GLN A 219 -11.35 0.11 -11.30
C GLN A 219 -10.26 1.15 -11.05
N ALA A 220 -10.30 1.79 -9.89
CA ALA A 220 -9.31 2.78 -9.50
C ALA A 220 -8.03 2.14 -8.93
N ALA A 221 -6.87 2.56 -9.40
CA ALA A 221 -5.57 2.06 -8.95
C ALA A 221 -5.20 2.51 -7.53
N SER A 222 -5.85 3.56 -7.00
CA SER A 222 -5.62 4.06 -5.64
C SER A 222 -6.92 4.47 -4.95
N MET A 223 -6.89 4.59 -3.62
CA MET A 223 -8.04 5.09 -2.86
C MET A 223 -8.34 6.56 -3.19
N GLY A 224 -7.31 7.36 -3.47
CA GLY A 224 -7.48 8.75 -3.90
C GLY A 224 -8.19 8.86 -5.24
N GLU A 225 -7.81 8.05 -6.22
CA GLU A 225 -8.45 7.99 -7.54
C GLU A 225 -9.91 7.54 -7.44
N LEU A 226 -10.21 6.52 -6.60
CA LEU A 226 -11.59 6.09 -6.38
C LEU A 226 -12.46 7.25 -5.88
N VAL A 227 -11.99 7.98 -4.88
CA VAL A 227 -12.72 9.12 -4.32
C VAL A 227 -12.84 10.24 -5.35
N GLN A 228 -11.79 10.52 -6.13
CA GLN A 228 -11.85 11.54 -7.19
C GLN A 228 -12.88 11.17 -8.26
N THR A 229 -12.95 9.90 -8.66
CA THR A 229 -13.95 9.42 -9.63
C THR A 229 -15.38 9.61 -9.11
N ILE A 230 -15.64 9.40 -7.81
CA ILE A 230 -16.95 9.69 -7.21
C ILE A 230 -17.23 11.19 -7.25
N ILE A 231 -16.23 12.04 -6.95
CA ILE A 231 -16.38 13.51 -7.00
C ILE A 231 -16.75 13.98 -8.41
N ASP A 232 -16.12 13.42 -9.43
CA ASP A 232 -16.26 13.86 -10.82
C ASP A 232 -17.52 13.33 -11.52
N ASN A 233 -18.24 12.37 -10.91
CA ASN A 233 -19.43 11.76 -11.50
C ASN A 233 -20.61 11.72 -10.52
N LYS A 234 -21.65 12.51 -10.79
CA LYS A 234 -22.85 12.58 -9.95
C LYS A 234 -23.65 11.29 -9.84
N PHE A 235 -23.50 10.37 -10.78
CA PHE A 235 -24.18 9.06 -10.77
C PHE A 235 -23.29 7.95 -10.21
N ALA A 236 -22.09 8.29 -9.69
CA ALA A 236 -21.18 7.32 -9.14
C ALA A 236 -21.59 6.88 -7.74
N ILE A 237 -21.35 5.58 -7.51
CA ILE A 237 -21.29 4.96 -6.19
C ILE A 237 -20.00 4.18 -6.06
N GLY A 238 -19.35 4.26 -4.90
CA GLY A 238 -18.14 3.50 -4.63
C GLY A 238 -17.96 3.29 -3.12
N TYR A 239 -16.83 2.70 -2.74
CA TYR A 239 -16.48 2.56 -1.32
C TYR A 239 -15.19 3.32 -1.00
N ALA A 240 -15.30 4.36 -0.22
CA ALA A 240 -14.16 5.15 0.23
C ALA A 240 -13.61 4.64 1.57
N SER A 241 -12.30 4.79 1.80
CA SER A 241 -11.75 4.67 3.15
C SER A 241 -12.34 5.75 4.06
N PHE A 242 -12.71 5.40 5.28
CA PHE A 242 -13.27 6.31 6.28
C PHE A 242 -12.37 7.55 6.48
N GLY A 243 -11.06 7.33 6.67
CA GLY A 243 -10.13 8.45 6.80
C GLY A 243 -10.04 9.32 5.55
N VAL A 244 -10.14 8.72 4.34
CA VAL A 244 -10.14 9.50 3.09
C VAL A 244 -11.47 10.23 2.89
N ALA A 245 -12.60 9.61 3.24
CA ALA A 245 -13.91 10.23 3.19
C ALA A 245 -13.99 11.46 4.12
N ASN A 246 -13.47 11.35 5.34
CA ASN A 246 -13.43 12.47 6.30
C ASN A 246 -12.63 13.67 5.75
N ARG A 247 -11.50 13.43 5.09
CA ARG A 247 -10.72 14.51 4.43
C ARG A 247 -11.40 15.12 3.21
N ASN A 248 -12.37 14.42 2.64
CA ASN A 248 -13.17 14.87 1.50
C ASN A 248 -14.62 15.17 1.89
N ALA A 249 -14.86 15.52 3.17
CA ALA A 249 -16.17 15.90 3.66
C ALA A 249 -16.78 17.03 2.80
N GLY A 250 -18.04 16.86 2.42
CA GLY A 250 -18.75 17.76 1.50
C GLY A 250 -18.45 17.55 0.01
N LYS A 251 -17.41 16.80 -0.35
CA LYS A 251 -17.13 16.41 -1.75
C LYS A 251 -17.66 15.03 -2.10
N ILE A 252 -17.80 14.15 -1.12
CA ILE A 252 -18.52 12.88 -1.20
C ILE A 252 -19.42 12.75 0.01
N VAL A 253 -20.48 11.96 -0.10
CA VAL A 253 -21.45 11.71 0.98
C VAL A 253 -21.44 10.22 1.31
N PRO A 254 -20.94 9.83 2.49
CA PRO A 254 -21.09 8.48 2.98
C PRO A 254 -22.55 8.14 3.27
N LEU A 255 -22.98 6.96 2.85
CA LEU A 255 -24.28 6.39 3.18
C LEU A 255 -24.17 5.45 4.38
N LYS A 256 -25.23 5.36 5.18
CA LYS A 256 -25.34 4.30 6.18
C LYS A 256 -25.42 2.94 5.53
N VAL A 257 -24.98 1.91 6.22
CA VAL A 257 -25.08 0.50 5.80
C VAL A 257 -25.92 -0.25 6.84
N ASP A 258 -27.03 -0.83 6.41
CA ASP A 258 -27.99 -1.49 7.30
C ASP A 258 -28.43 -0.60 8.49
N GLY A 259 -28.59 0.71 8.25
CA GLY A 259 -28.95 1.70 9.25
C GLY A 259 -27.79 2.19 10.13
N VAL A 260 -26.58 1.64 9.96
CA VAL A 260 -25.42 2.00 10.78
C VAL A 260 -24.54 3.02 10.05
N GLU A 261 -24.27 4.14 10.69
CA GLU A 261 -23.37 5.17 10.20
C GLU A 261 -21.89 4.75 10.39
N ALA A 262 -21.05 5.07 9.40
CA ALA A 262 -19.61 4.94 9.52
C ALA A 262 -19.07 6.12 10.38
N ASN A 263 -18.97 5.92 11.67
CA ASN A 263 -18.32 6.83 12.61
C ASN A 263 -17.36 6.06 13.53
N ALA A 264 -16.53 6.79 14.28
CA ALA A 264 -15.49 6.16 15.10
C ALA A 264 -16.08 5.20 16.16
N GLU A 265 -17.21 5.54 16.77
CA GLU A 265 -17.86 4.70 17.77
C GLU A 265 -18.36 3.37 17.17
N ASN A 266 -19.11 3.44 16.07
CA ASN A 266 -19.67 2.27 15.39
C ASN A 266 -18.60 1.38 14.78
N ILE A 267 -17.49 1.98 14.34
CA ILE A 267 -16.34 1.22 13.82
C ILE A 267 -15.63 0.49 14.96
N LEU A 268 -15.37 1.17 16.10
CA LEU A 268 -14.66 0.59 17.23
C LEU A 268 -15.46 -0.51 17.95
N ASN A 269 -16.77 -0.33 18.11
CA ASN A 269 -17.62 -1.32 18.76
C ASN A 269 -18.05 -2.48 17.83
N GLY A 270 -17.68 -2.41 16.54
CA GLY A 270 -17.93 -3.45 15.54
C GLY A 270 -19.34 -3.45 14.94
N SER A 271 -20.20 -2.47 15.29
CA SER A 271 -21.54 -2.36 14.68
C SER A 271 -21.47 -1.95 13.21
N TYR A 272 -20.44 -1.14 12.81
CA TYR A 272 -20.16 -0.91 11.39
C TYR A 272 -19.33 -2.04 10.80
N ILE A 273 -19.92 -2.83 9.93
CA ILE A 273 -19.40 -4.14 9.52
C ILE A 273 -18.15 -4.11 8.62
N ILE A 274 -17.85 -2.98 7.94
CA ILE A 274 -16.78 -2.92 6.93
C ILE A 274 -15.49 -2.32 7.52
N GLN A 275 -15.21 -2.61 8.80
CA GLN A 275 -13.96 -2.17 9.44
C GLN A 275 -12.77 -3.02 9.02
N ARG A 276 -11.57 -2.43 9.09
CA ARG A 276 -10.30 -3.06 8.74
C ARG A 276 -9.11 -2.46 9.50
N PRO A 277 -8.08 -3.26 9.84
CA PRO A 277 -6.87 -2.72 10.43
C PRO A 277 -6.00 -1.99 9.38
N LEU A 278 -5.23 -1.03 9.85
CA LEU A 278 -4.10 -0.45 9.14
C LEU A 278 -2.83 -1.03 9.74
N LEU A 279 -2.06 -1.79 8.96
CA LEU A 279 -0.93 -2.57 9.43
C LEU A 279 0.35 -2.21 8.69
N LEU A 280 1.45 -2.25 9.44
CA LEU A 280 2.79 -2.42 8.90
C LEU A 280 3.22 -3.85 9.19
N ILE A 281 3.79 -4.51 8.19
CA ILE A 281 4.35 -5.86 8.32
C ILE A 281 5.82 -5.87 7.94
N LYS A 282 6.59 -6.78 8.53
CA LYS A 282 8.02 -6.92 8.30
C LYS A 282 8.46 -8.38 8.43
N SER A 283 9.55 -8.71 7.75
CA SER A 283 10.33 -9.93 7.94
C SER A 283 11.55 -9.65 8.80
N GLY A 284 11.77 -10.46 9.83
CA GLY A 284 12.93 -10.36 10.72
C GLY A 284 12.82 -9.26 11.78
N GLU A 285 13.93 -9.04 12.48
CA GLU A 285 14.02 -8.05 13.56
C GLU A 285 14.17 -6.62 13.01
N LEU A 286 13.79 -5.63 13.82
CA LEU A 286 13.98 -4.23 13.51
C LEU A 286 15.44 -3.82 13.71
N SER A 287 16.03 -3.10 12.75
CA SER A 287 17.25 -2.33 13.00
C SER A 287 16.97 -1.18 13.96
N ALA A 288 18.01 -0.57 14.53
CA ALA A 288 17.85 0.54 15.48
C ALA A 288 17.09 1.75 14.88
N THR A 289 17.31 2.05 13.60
CA THR A 289 16.60 3.13 12.89
C THR A 289 15.15 2.77 12.58
N GLU A 290 14.89 1.53 12.19
CA GLU A 290 13.53 1.03 11.98
C GLU A 290 12.74 1.04 13.29
N GLN A 291 13.34 0.56 14.40
CA GLN A 291 12.70 0.61 15.72
C GLN A 291 12.35 2.04 16.13
N ALA A 292 13.28 2.97 15.93
CA ALA A 292 13.07 4.38 16.25
C ALA A 292 11.89 4.99 15.46
N PHE A 293 11.78 4.66 14.16
CA PHE A 293 10.69 5.15 13.35
C PHE A 293 9.35 4.46 13.68
N ILE A 294 9.34 3.16 13.94
CA ILE A 294 8.12 2.44 14.38
C ILE A 294 7.65 2.96 15.75
N ASP A 295 8.56 3.22 16.70
CA ASP A 295 8.22 3.84 17.99
C ASP A 295 7.54 5.22 17.79
N LEU A 296 8.04 6.03 16.84
CA LEU A 296 7.43 7.30 16.48
C LEU A 296 6.03 7.11 15.89
N VAL A 297 5.87 6.20 14.91
CA VAL A 297 4.57 5.92 14.26
C VAL A 297 3.52 5.47 15.27
N LEU A 298 3.90 4.61 16.22
CA LEU A 298 3.00 4.05 17.23
C LEU A 298 2.88 4.96 18.48
N GLY A 299 3.81 5.90 18.65
CA GLY A 299 3.80 6.87 19.74
C GLY A 299 2.78 7.99 19.54
N SER A 300 2.67 8.87 20.54
CA SER A 300 1.66 9.95 20.57
C SER A 300 1.73 10.88 19.35
N GLU A 301 2.91 11.18 18.84
CA GLU A 301 3.09 12.06 17.67
C GLU A 301 2.55 11.41 16.39
N GLY A 302 2.94 10.17 16.12
CA GLY A 302 2.44 9.42 14.97
C GLY A 302 0.94 9.18 15.05
N GLN A 303 0.43 8.84 16.23
CA GLN A 303 -1.00 8.61 16.45
C GLN A 303 -1.85 9.89 16.31
N LYS A 304 -1.28 11.05 16.62
CA LYS A 304 -1.90 12.35 16.32
C LYS A 304 -2.02 12.59 14.81
N VAL A 305 -0.99 12.20 14.03
CA VAL A 305 -1.07 12.26 12.57
C VAL A 305 -2.16 11.32 12.04
N VAL A 306 -2.23 10.07 12.56
CA VAL A 306 -3.28 9.11 12.20
C VAL A 306 -4.66 9.72 12.40
N SER A 307 -4.90 10.32 13.58
CA SER A 307 -6.16 11.00 13.92
C SER A 307 -6.44 12.21 13.02
N ASN A 308 -5.46 13.10 12.82
CA ASN A 308 -5.61 14.28 11.98
C ASN A 308 -5.87 13.94 10.51
N MET A 309 -5.45 12.75 10.07
CA MET A 309 -5.75 12.23 8.75
C MET A 309 -7.09 11.48 8.67
N GLY A 310 -7.91 11.59 9.71
CA GLY A 310 -9.30 11.10 9.75
C GLY A 310 -9.43 9.61 10.04
N PHE A 311 -8.33 8.91 10.35
CA PHE A 311 -8.34 7.52 10.78
C PHE A 311 -8.51 7.38 12.29
N ILE A 312 -8.78 6.18 12.77
CA ILE A 312 -8.93 5.90 14.19
C ILE A 312 -7.58 5.44 14.75
N PRO A 313 -6.97 6.21 15.67
CA PRO A 313 -5.70 5.85 16.27
C PRO A 313 -5.84 4.68 17.26
N MET A 314 -4.73 3.97 17.52
CA MET A 314 -4.69 2.85 18.48
C MET A 314 -4.67 3.32 19.93
N ASN A 315 -4.05 4.48 20.21
CA ASN A 315 -3.96 5.06 21.54
C ASN A 315 -4.94 6.24 21.63
N LYS A 316 -5.81 6.21 22.63
CA LYS A 316 -6.67 7.35 22.99
C LYS A 316 -5.95 8.27 23.96
#